data_10d8c8b57ff8eceaa83410d4d891a2d9
#
_entry.id   10d8c8b57ff8eceaa83410d4d891a2d9
#
_cell.length_a   1.000
_cell.length_b   1.000
_cell.length_c   1.000
_cell.angle_alpha   90.00
_cell.angle_beta   90.00
_cell.angle_gamma   90.00
#
_symmetry.space_group_name_H-M   'P 1'
#
loop_
_entity.id
_entity.type
_entity.pdbx_description
1 polymer ?
#
loop_
_entity_poly.entity_id
_entity_poly.type
_entity_poly.pdbx_seq_one_letter_code
_entity_poly.pdbx_strand_id
1 'polypeptide(L)'
;LVQKSDQIARRRGRPRGFDTGEVLGAATERFRTRGYAGTSLDDLVDATGLQRPSLYAAFGDKRALYLATLDRTIERAGRGFDQLIAADLPIRQSLQAMFRTIVDGYLTGETGPSGCIMVSTSATSAVDDAEIRARLAAFLKMEDDRIEELLVARGDPAARAHARVATAVIHSLSVRARAGAPRAELEALAADCVALIAG
;
A
#
# COMPACT_ATOMS: atom_id res chain seq x y z
N LEU A 1 48.08 35.84 9.64
CA LEU A 1 47.74 34.41 9.60
C LEU A 1 46.23 34.32 9.37
N VAL A 2 45.84 34.13 8.09
CA VAL A 2 44.43 33.96 7.67
C VAL A 2 44.15 32.48 7.57
N GLN A 3 43.27 31.97 8.42
CA GLN A 3 42.75 30.60 8.32
C GLN A 3 41.75 30.49 7.17
N LYS A 4 42.09 29.70 6.14
CA LYS A 4 41.18 29.26 5.09
C LYS A 4 40.24 28.19 5.67
N SER A 5 38.97 28.51 5.80
CA SER A 5 37.91 27.54 6.07
C SER A 5 37.61 26.76 4.80
N ASP A 6 38.04 25.51 4.75
CA ASP A 6 37.65 24.58 3.70
C ASP A 6 36.16 24.20 3.87
N GLN A 7 35.29 24.86 3.11
CA GLN A 7 33.93 24.42 2.91
C GLN A 7 33.95 23.21 1.98
N ILE A 8 33.81 22.02 2.56
CA ILE A 8 33.54 20.79 1.81
C ILE A 8 32.15 20.92 1.19
N ALA A 9 32.10 21.34 -0.05
CA ALA A 9 30.89 21.34 -0.86
C ALA A 9 30.36 19.90 -1.02
N ARG A 10 29.23 19.60 -0.36
CA ARG A 10 28.47 18.36 -0.59
C ARG A 10 28.19 18.26 -2.08
N ARG A 11 28.85 17.31 -2.76
CA ARG A 11 28.56 16.96 -4.17
C ARG A 11 27.08 16.58 -4.25
N ARG A 12 26.26 17.47 -4.78
CA ARG A 12 24.93 17.16 -5.27
C ARG A 12 25.09 16.11 -6.37
N GLY A 13 24.62 14.89 -6.12
CA GLY A 13 24.62 13.84 -7.13
C GLY A 13 23.88 14.33 -8.38
N ARG A 14 24.33 13.84 -9.56
CA ARG A 14 23.69 14.13 -10.86
C ARG A 14 22.19 13.88 -10.72
N PRO A 15 21.28 14.76 -11.20
CA PRO A 15 19.85 14.56 -11.15
C PRO A 15 19.53 13.16 -11.70
N ARG A 16 18.78 12.36 -10.96
CA ARG A 16 18.27 11.06 -11.46
C ARG A 16 17.38 11.40 -12.67
N GLY A 17 17.68 10.85 -13.83
CA GLY A 17 16.94 11.12 -15.07
C GLY A 17 15.54 10.47 -15.12
N PHE A 18 14.95 10.08 -13.96
CA PHE A 18 13.64 9.43 -13.83
C PHE A 18 12.97 9.79 -12.51
N ASP A 19 11.66 9.76 -12.49
CA ASP A 19 10.85 9.91 -11.27
C ASP A 19 10.85 8.61 -10.45
N THR A 20 11.42 8.67 -9.25
CA THR A 20 11.47 7.53 -8.33
C THR A 20 10.07 7.03 -7.94
N GLY A 21 9.09 7.95 -7.86
CA GLY A 21 7.71 7.61 -7.54
C GLY A 21 7.02 6.81 -8.64
N GLU A 22 7.25 7.18 -9.90
CA GLU A 22 6.72 6.44 -11.06
C GLU A 22 7.34 5.04 -11.13
N VAL A 23 8.66 4.94 -10.97
CA VAL A 23 9.37 3.66 -10.97
C VAL A 23 8.88 2.73 -9.86
N LEU A 24 8.74 3.24 -8.62
CA LEU A 24 8.17 2.45 -7.52
C LEU A 24 6.71 2.08 -7.77
N GLY A 25 5.94 2.95 -8.42
CA GLY A 25 4.57 2.65 -8.82
C GLY A 25 4.50 1.45 -9.78
N ALA A 26 5.28 1.49 -10.87
CA ALA A 26 5.36 0.42 -11.85
C ALA A 26 5.87 -0.91 -11.24
N ALA A 27 6.90 -0.84 -10.40
CA ALA A 27 7.41 -2.01 -9.68
C ALA A 27 6.36 -2.60 -8.72
N THR A 28 5.59 -1.74 -8.02
CA THR A 28 4.50 -2.17 -7.13
C THR A 28 3.45 -2.95 -7.91
N GLU A 29 3.02 -2.48 -9.08
CA GLU A 29 2.05 -3.18 -9.92
C GLU A 29 2.56 -4.55 -10.39
N ARG A 30 3.82 -4.63 -10.78
CA ARG A 30 4.43 -5.89 -11.20
C ARG A 30 4.49 -6.90 -10.04
N PHE A 31 4.95 -6.47 -8.86
CA PHE A 31 4.98 -7.32 -7.67
C PHE A 31 3.58 -7.68 -7.18
N ARG A 32 2.61 -6.78 -7.27
CA ARG A 32 1.21 -7.01 -6.90
C ARG A 32 0.59 -8.10 -7.76
N THR A 33 0.89 -8.11 -9.04
CA THR A 33 0.36 -9.07 -10.01
C THR A 33 1.00 -10.45 -9.86
N ARG A 34 2.34 -10.51 -9.81
CA ARG A 34 3.12 -11.77 -9.90
C ARG A 34 3.68 -12.28 -8.57
N GLY A 35 3.61 -11.46 -7.52
CA GLY A 35 4.30 -11.72 -6.25
C GLY A 35 5.81 -11.51 -6.34
N TYR A 36 6.48 -11.54 -5.19
CA TYR A 36 7.94 -11.36 -5.12
C TYR A 36 8.70 -12.45 -5.87
N ALA A 37 8.38 -13.72 -5.60
CA ALA A 37 9.07 -14.86 -6.21
C ALA A 37 8.85 -14.94 -7.73
N GLY A 38 7.62 -14.66 -8.19
CA GLY A 38 7.22 -14.72 -9.58
C GLY A 38 7.64 -13.53 -10.45
N THR A 39 8.26 -12.49 -9.87
CA THR A 39 8.74 -11.32 -10.60
C THR A 39 10.25 -11.45 -10.85
N SER A 40 10.67 -11.45 -12.12
CA SER A 40 12.07 -11.43 -12.53
C SER A 40 12.62 -9.98 -12.59
N LEU A 41 13.95 -9.86 -12.74
CA LEU A 41 14.56 -8.54 -13.00
C LEU A 41 14.17 -7.99 -14.37
N ASP A 42 13.97 -8.87 -15.36
CA ASP A 42 13.52 -8.43 -16.68
C ASP A 42 12.09 -7.90 -16.63
N ASP A 43 11.20 -8.53 -15.87
CA ASP A 43 9.86 -7.99 -15.61
C ASP A 43 9.90 -6.58 -15.00
N LEU A 44 10.87 -6.31 -14.13
CA LEU A 44 11.03 -4.99 -13.50
C LEU A 44 11.63 -3.97 -14.47
N VAL A 45 12.57 -4.38 -15.31
CA VAL A 45 13.11 -3.54 -16.40
C VAL A 45 11.99 -3.15 -17.35
N ASP A 46 11.19 -4.10 -17.80
CA ASP A 46 10.07 -3.86 -18.71
C ASP A 46 9.01 -2.95 -18.08
N ALA A 47 8.65 -3.19 -16.80
CA ALA A 47 7.64 -2.39 -16.11
C ALA A 47 8.09 -0.96 -15.84
N THR A 48 9.37 -0.77 -15.46
CA THR A 48 9.88 0.53 -15.02
C THR A 48 10.50 1.36 -16.16
N GLY A 49 10.81 0.75 -17.29
CA GLY A 49 11.55 1.35 -18.39
C GLY A 49 13.02 1.65 -18.07
N LEU A 50 13.52 1.21 -16.90
CA LEU A 50 14.90 1.41 -16.47
C LEU A 50 15.75 0.21 -16.86
N GLN A 51 16.96 0.47 -17.37
CA GLN A 51 17.94 -0.58 -17.58
C GLN A 51 18.44 -1.13 -16.23
N ARG A 52 18.82 -2.42 -16.19
CA ARG A 52 19.32 -3.11 -14.97
C ARG A 52 20.35 -2.31 -14.17
N PRO A 53 21.41 -1.69 -14.78
CA PRO A 53 22.38 -0.91 -14.01
C PRO A 53 21.76 0.30 -13.30
N SER A 54 20.77 0.97 -13.95
CA SER A 54 20.08 2.12 -13.37
C SER A 54 19.16 1.70 -12.20
N LEU A 55 18.50 0.55 -12.35
CA LEU A 55 17.65 -0.02 -11.31
C LEU A 55 18.48 -0.38 -10.06
N TYR A 56 19.62 -1.07 -10.25
CA TYR A 56 20.55 -1.41 -9.17
C TYR A 56 21.16 -0.17 -8.50
N ALA A 57 21.56 0.82 -9.29
CA ALA A 57 22.12 2.05 -8.76
C ALA A 57 21.11 2.87 -7.95
N ALA A 58 19.80 2.76 -8.29
CA ALA A 58 18.74 3.50 -7.62
C ALA A 58 18.22 2.83 -6.35
N PHE A 59 18.04 1.51 -6.39
CA PHE A 59 17.30 0.76 -5.37
C PHE A 59 18.11 -0.39 -4.75
N GLY A 60 19.29 -0.72 -5.26
CA GLY A 60 20.05 -1.89 -4.84
C GLY A 60 19.63 -3.14 -5.60
N ASP A 61 19.20 -4.17 -4.90
CA ASP A 61 18.75 -5.42 -5.49
C ASP A 61 17.21 -5.53 -5.60
N LYS A 62 16.73 -6.63 -6.15
CA LYS A 62 15.28 -6.91 -6.26
C LYS A 62 14.57 -6.88 -4.91
N ARG A 63 15.26 -7.37 -3.84
CA ARG A 63 14.70 -7.39 -2.50
C ARG A 63 14.56 -5.97 -1.95
N ALA A 64 15.59 -5.15 -2.09
CA ALA A 64 15.55 -3.76 -1.65
C ALA A 64 14.47 -2.96 -2.40
N LEU A 65 14.32 -3.17 -3.71
CA LEU A 65 13.24 -2.58 -4.49
C LEU A 65 11.86 -3.05 -3.98
N TYR A 66 11.72 -4.35 -3.68
CA TYR A 66 10.46 -4.86 -3.14
C TYR A 66 10.11 -4.23 -1.80
N LEU A 67 11.07 -4.16 -0.86
CA LEU A 67 10.87 -3.48 0.43
C LEU A 67 10.47 -2.02 0.25
N ALA A 68 11.07 -1.29 -0.69
CA ALA A 68 10.70 0.08 -1.01
C ALA A 68 9.26 0.19 -1.56
N THR A 69 8.78 -0.82 -2.31
CA THR A 69 7.37 -0.84 -2.77
C THR A 69 6.40 -1.09 -1.62
N LEU A 70 6.77 -1.91 -0.63
CA LEU A 70 5.97 -2.12 0.58
C LEU A 70 5.91 -0.84 1.43
N ASP A 71 7.05 -0.19 1.66
CA ASP A 71 7.12 1.08 2.40
C ASP A 71 6.24 2.17 1.73
N ARG A 72 6.34 2.32 0.41
CA ARG A 72 5.47 3.23 -0.36
C ARG A 72 3.99 2.89 -0.23
N THR A 73 3.64 1.60 -0.17
CA THR A 73 2.25 1.16 0.00
C THR A 73 1.72 1.57 1.37
N ILE A 74 2.50 1.38 2.44
CA ILE A 74 2.16 1.80 3.80
C ILE A 74 1.95 3.32 3.85
N GLU A 75 2.89 4.11 3.32
CA GLU A 75 2.79 5.56 3.29
C GLU A 75 1.56 6.06 2.50
N ARG A 76 1.29 5.44 1.34
CA ARG A 76 0.13 5.82 0.51
C ARG A 76 -1.19 5.51 1.22
N ALA A 77 -1.31 4.36 1.85
CA ALA A 77 -2.48 3.98 2.63
C ALA A 77 -2.68 4.94 3.81
N GLY A 78 -1.61 5.24 4.57
CA GLY A 78 -1.66 6.20 5.67
C GLY A 78 -2.17 7.57 5.24
N ARG A 79 -1.63 8.12 4.13
CA ARG A 79 -2.13 9.40 3.57
C ARG A 79 -3.60 9.33 3.14
N GLY A 80 -4.05 8.20 2.62
CA GLY A 80 -5.47 8.00 2.29
C GLY A 80 -6.37 8.07 3.51
N PHE A 81 -5.96 7.47 4.62
CA PHE A 81 -6.67 7.59 5.90
C PHE A 81 -6.62 9.01 6.46
N ASP A 82 -5.47 9.70 6.40
CA ASP A 82 -5.36 11.11 6.82
C ASP A 82 -6.37 12.01 6.10
N GLN A 83 -6.49 11.83 4.76
CA GLN A 83 -7.45 12.57 3.95
C GLN A 83 -8.90 12.25 4.33
N LEU A 84 -9.19 10.99 4.61
CA LEU A 84 -10.52 10.53 4.98
C LEU A 84 -10.93 11.08 6.36
N ILE A 85 -10.02 11.10 7.33
CA ILE A 85 -10.25 11.67 8.66
C ILE A 85 -10.48 13.17 8.54
N ALA A 86 -9.65 13.87 7.76
CA ALA A 86 -9.74 15.32 7.55
C ALA A 86 -11.01 15.76 6.78
N ALA A 87 -11.61 14.88 5.99
CA ALA A 87 -12.84 15.18 5.24
C ALA A 87 -14.07 15.39 6.14
N ASP A 88 -14.02 14.99 7.39
CA ASP A 88 -15.04 15.18 8.43
C ASP A 88 -16.48 14.81 8.03
N LEU A 89 -16.61 13.73 7.25
CA LEU A 89 -17.90 13.19 6.82
C LEU A 89 -18.56 12.39 7.97
N PRO A 90 -19.91 12.27 7.99
CA PRO A 90 -20.61 11.35 8.89
C PRO A 90 -20.07 9.91 8.79
N ILE A 91 -20.13 9.15 9.88
CA ILE A 91 -19.53 7.80 9.98
C ILE A 91 -19.87 6.90 8.80
N ARG A 92 -21.16 6.80 8.42
CA ARG A 92 -21.62 6.00 7.28
C ARG A 92 -20.96 6.43 5.98
N GLN A 93 -20.91 7.74 5.72
CA GLN A 93 -20.31 8.30 4.50
C GLN A 93 -18.80 8.10 4.48
N SER A 94 -18.12 8.22 5.62
CA SER A 94 -16.69 7.96 5.78
C SER A 94 -16.36 6.51 5.43
N LEU A 95 -17.09 5.55 5.99
CA LEU A 95 -16.92 4.13 5.70
C LEU A 95 -17.22 3.79 4.24
N GLN A 96 -18.30 4.35 3.67
CA GLN A 96 -18.64 4.16 2.26
C GLN A 96 -17.53 4.71 1.33
N ALA A 97 -16.98 5.88 1.62
CA ALA A 97 -15.89 6.47 0.85
C ALA A 97 -14.61 5.60 0.95
N MET A 98 -14.28 5.13 2.15
CA MET A 98 -13.17 4.23 2.41
C MET A 98 -13.29 2.95 1.57
N PHE A 99 -14.39 2.22 1.73
CA PHE A 99 -14.58 0.94 1.05
C PHE A 99 -14.63 1.10 -0.47
N ARG A 100 -15.26 2.16 -0.98
CA ARG A 100 -15.28 2.45 -2.43
C ARG A 100 -13.87 2.61 -2.98
N THR A 101 -13.04 3.45 -2.34
CA THR A 101 -11.66 3.69 -2.76
C THR A 101 -10.83 2.39 -2.73
N ILE A 102 -11.05 1.55 -1.71
CA ILE A 102 -10.36 0.27 -1.55
C ILE A 102 -10.79 -0.73 -2.64
N VAL A 103 -12.09 -0.90 -2.87
CA VAL A 103 -12.62 -1.80 -3.91
C VAL A 103 -12.14 -1.36 -5.29
N ASP A 104 -12.20 -0.07 -5.60
CA ASP A 104 -11.68 0.47 -6.86
C ASP A 104 -10.19 0.13 -7.03
N GLY A 105 -9.38 0.34 -5.99
CA GLY A 105 -7.96 0.00 -6.02
C GLY A 105 -7.68 -1.49 -6.19
N TYR A 106 -8.49 -2.37 -5.60
CA TYR A 106 -8.30 -3.82 -5.68
C TYR A 106 -8.71 -4.41 -7.03
N LEU A 107 -9.64 -3.76 -7.72
CA LEU A 107 -10.12 -4.18 -9.04
C LEU A 107 -9.22 -3.68 -10.18
N THR A 108 -8.25 -2.81 -9.90
CA THR A 108 -7.26 -2.36 -10.89
C THR A 108 -6.03 -3.27 -10.91
N GLY A 109 -5.34 -3.33 -12.06
CA GLY A 109 -4.07 -4.03 -12.25
C GLY A 109 -3.78 -4.23 -13.72
N GLU A 110 -2.51 -4.50 -14.07
CA GLU A 110 -2.06 -4.70 -15.47
C GLU A 110 -2.82 -5.84 -16.19
N THR A 111 -3.14 -6.90 -15.46
CA THR A 111 -3.79 -8.11 -16.01
C THR A 111 -5.18 -8.35 -15.41
N GLY A 112 -5.75 -7.38 -14.69
CA GLY A 112 -7.03 -7.50 -14.00
C GLY A 112 -6.95 -7.28 -12.50
N PRO A 113 -7.99 -7.67 -11.74
CA PRO A 113 -8.04 -7.49 -10.31
C PRO A 113 -6.86 -8.13 -9.60
N SER A 114 -6.11 -7.35 -8.79
CA SER A 114 -4.87 -7.81 -8.16
C SER A 114 -4.89 -7.77 -6.63
N GLY A 115 -5.91 -7.16 -6.01
CA GLY A 115 -5.98 -6.98 -4.56
C GLY A 115 -4.88 -6.07 -4.01
N CYS A 116 -4.52 -6.24 -2.75
CA CYS A 116 -3.46 -5.51 -2.06
C CYS A 116 -2.15 -6.27 -2.06
N ILE A 117 -1.03 -5.61 -2.42
CA ILE A 117 0.30 -6.23 -2.38
C ILE A 117 0.65 -6.74 -0.98
N MET A 118 0.25 -6.03 0.08
CA MET A 118 0.54 -6.41 1.47
C MET A 118 -0.18 -7.71 1.86
N VAL A 119 -1.46 -7.82 1.57
CA VAL A 119 -2.28 -8.97 1.98
C VAL A 119 -2.17 -10.14 1.01
N SER A 120 -2.15 -9.85 -0.30
CA SER A 120 -2.23 -10.90 -1.32
C SER A 120 -0.88 -11.50 -1.72
N THR A 121 0.24 -10.81 -1.53
CA THR A 121 1.55 -11.28 -1.98
C THR A 121 2.64 -11.26 -0.92
N SER A 122 2.69 -10.23 -0.04
CA SER A 122 3.77 -10.16 0.95
C SER A 122 3.60 -11.18 2.08
N ALA A 123 2.37 -11.62 2.37
CA ALA A 123 2.10 -12.61 3.41
C ALA A 123 2.89 -13.92 3.19
N THR A 124 2.98 -14.40 1.94
CA THR A 124 3.76 -15.60 1.61
C THR A 124 5.26 -15.37 1.81
N SER A 125 5.78 -14.22 1.39
CA SER A 125 7.21 -13.89 1.51
C SER A 125 7.61 -13.56 2.96
N ALA A 126 6.66 -13.15 3.81
CA ALA A 126 6.88 -12.87 5.22
C ALA A 126 7.24 -14.11 6.06
N VAL A 127 7.00 -15.31 5.54
CA VAL A 127 7.37 -16.58 6.21
C VAL A 127 8.89 -16.66 6.38
N ASP A 128 9.63 -16.35 5.33
CA ASP A 128 11.08 -16.55 5.26
C ASP A 128 11.89 -15.25 5.40
N ASP A 129 11.22 -14.07 5.37
CA ASP A 129 11.88 -12.76 5.42
C ASP A 129 11.36 -11.91 6.58
N ALA A 130 12.22 -11.68 7.58
CA ALA A 130 11.88 -10.93 8.79
C ALA A 130 11.54 -9.45 8.52
N GLU A 131 12.17 -8.82 7.51
CA GLU A 131 11.89 -7.42 7.17
C GLU A 131 10.56 -7.26 6.43
N ILE A 132 10.21 -8.23 5.57
CA ILE A 132 8.88 -8.27 4.93
C ILE A 132 7.82 -8.51 5.99
N ARG A 133 8.06 -9.44 6.91
CA ARG A 133 7.15 -9.72 8.04
C ARG A 133 6.93 -8.49 8.91
N ALA A 134 7.99 -7.74 9.23
CA ALA A 134 7.89 -6.52 10.03
C ALA A 134 7.04 -5.45 9.32
N ARG A 135 7.19 -5.27 8.00
CA ARG A 135 6.40 -4.33 7.20
C ARG A 135 4.93 -4.76 7.11
N LEU A 136 4.68 -6.05 6.93
CA LEU A 136 3.31 -6.56 6.97
C LEU A 136 2.65 -6.29 8.33
N ALA A 137 3.34 -6.60 9.43
CA ALA A 137 2.82 -6.34 10.77
C ALA A 137 2.56 -4.84 11.01
N ALA A 138 3.49 -3.97 10.57
CA ALA A 138 3.33 -2.52 10.66
C ALA A 138 2.13 -2.02 9.83
N PHE A 139 1.92 -2.57 8.63
CA PHE A 139 0.78 -2.23 7.79
C PHE A 139 -0.56 -2.62 8.44
N LEU A 140 -0.68 -3.86 8.93
CA LEU A 140 -1.90 -4.33 9.59
C LEU A 140 -2.24 -3.48 10.82
N LYS A 141 -1.22 -3.17 11.64
CA LYS A 141 -1.39 -2.30 12.80
C LYS A 141 -1.82 -0.88 12.39
N MET A 142 -1.20 -0.33 11.35
CA MET A 142 -1.53 1.00 10.84
C MET A 142 -2.98 1.08 10.36
N GLU A 143 -3.47 0.05 9.64
CA GLU A 143 -4.87 0.00 9.21
C GLU A 143 -5.83 -0.02 10.41
N ASP A 144 -5.59 -0.90 11.40
CA ASP A 144 -6.40 -0.97 12.62
C ASP A 144 -6.42 0.38 13.35
N ASP A 145 -5.24 0.97 13.60
CA ASP A 145 -5.11 2.24 14.32
C ASP A 145 -5.82 3.39 13.59
N ARG A 146 -5.68 3.48 12.25
CA ARG A 146 -6.27 4.58 11.47
C ARG A 146 -7.78 4.46 11.33
N ILE A 147 -8.30 3.25 11.20
CA ILE A 147 -9.76 3.04 11.19
C ILE A 147 -10.33 3.29 12.58
N GLU A 148 -9.66 2.86 13.66
CA GLU A 148 -10.05 3.19 15.02
C GLU A 148 -10.10 4.72 15.23
N GLU A 149 -9.06 5.46 14.82
CA GLU A 149 -9.00 6.92 14.88
C GLU A 149 -10.16 7.59 14.13
N LEU A 150 -10.45 7.12 12.90
CA LEU A 150 -11.59 7.58 12.12
C LEU A 150 -12.92 7.40 12.89
N LEU A 151 -13.14 6.21 13.43
CA LEU A 151 -14.38 5.85 14.11
C LEU A 151 -14.53 6.61 15.44
N VAL A 152 -13.45 6.77 16.22
CA VAL A 152 -13.43 7.61 17.44
C VAL A 152 -13.79 9.05 17.11
N ALA A 153 -13.19 9.62 16.06
CA ALA A 153 -13.48 10.97 15.61
C ALA A 153 -14.95 11.16 15.17
N ARG A 154 -15.67 10.09 14.87
CA ARG A 154 -17.11 10.08 14.49
C ARG A 154 -18.02 9.65 15.64
N GLY A 155 -17.48 9.51 16.86
CA GLY A 155 -18.26 9.19 18.06
C GLY A 155 -18.71 7.73 18.18
N ASP A 156 -18.07 6.81 17.49
CA ASP A 156 -18.38 5.38 17.62
C ASP A 156 -17.94 4.83 18.97
N PRO A 157 -18.88 4.37 19.83
CA PRO A 157 -18.55 3.86 21.16
C PRO A 157 -17.79 2.52 21.14
N ALA A 158 -17.82 1.79 20.04
CA ALA A 158 -17.16 0.51 19.85
C ALA A 158 -16.02 0.57 18.82
N ALA A 159 -15.46 1.76 18.58
CA ALA A 159 -14.49 2.07 17.52
C ALA A 159 -13.42 1.01 17.33
N ARG A 160 -12.77 0.54 18.41
CA ARG A 160 -11.72 -0.49 18.35
C ARG A 160 -12.22 -1.85 17.84
N ALA A 161 -13.42 -2.28 18.26
CA ALA A 161 -14.02 -3.53 17.81
C ALA A 161 -14.43 -3.42 16.34
N HIS A 162 -15.06 -2.31 15.98
CA HIS A 162 -15.51 -2.04 14.62
C HIS A 162 -14.32 -1.85 13.65
N ALA A 163 -13.22 -1.23 14.08
CA ALA A 163 -12.01 -1.12 13.29
C ALA A 163 -11.47 -2.49 12.88
N ARG A 164 -11.36 -3.42 13.82
CA ARG A 164 -10.90 -4.79 13.53
C ARG A 164 -11.82 -5.54 12.56
N VAL A 165 -13.14 -5.34 12.70
CA VAL A 165 -14.10 -5.93 11.75
C VAL A 165 -13.91 -5.33 10.37
N ALA A 166 -13.80 -4.00 10.26
CA ALA A 166 -13.58 -3.31 9.00
C ALA A 166 -12.28 -3.76 8.32
N THR A 167 -11.18 -3.84 9.08
CA THR A 167 -9.88 -4.33 8.59
C THR A 167 -9.98 -5.79 8.09
N ALA A 168 -10.64 -6.67 8.84
CA ALA A 168 -10.85 -8.04 8.40
C ALA A 168 -11.65 -8.13 7.09
N VAL A 169 -12.68 -7.28 6.93
CA VAL A 169 -13.43 -7.18 5.66
C VAL A 169 -12.55 -6.66 4.54
N ILE A 170 -11.75 -5.62 4.76
CA ILE A 170 -10.79 -5.08 3.77
C ILE A 170 -9.85 -6.18 3.27
N HIS A 171 -9.31 -7.00 4.17
CA HIS A 171 -8.44 -8.11 3.78
C HIS A 171 -9.19 -9.19 2.98
N SER A 172 -10.42 -9.51 3.39
CA SER A 172 -11.30 -10.43 2.63
C SER A 172 -11.57 -9.90 1.21
N LEU A 173 -11.87 -8.60 1.07
CA LEU A 173 -12.08 -7.96 -0.24
C LEU A 173 -10.84 -8.07 -1.13
N SER A 174 -9.63 -7.91 -0.57
CA SER A 174 -8.38 -8.06 -1.31
C SER A 174 -8.21 -9.47 -1.89
N VAL A 175 -8.44 -10.49 -1.07
CA VAL A 175 -8.32 -11.90 -1.49
C VAL A 175 -9.40 -12.26 -2.52
N ARG A 176 -10.64 -11.84 -2.30
CA ARG A 176 -11.76 -12.08 -3.22
C ARG A 176 -11.55 -11.39 -4.57
N ALA A 177 -11.10 -10.14 -4.58
CA ALA A 177 -10.79 -9.43 -5.81
C ALA A 177 -9.73 -10.20 -6.63
N ARG A 178 -8.66 -10.67 -5.97
CA ARG A 178 -7.62 -11.47 -6.60
C ARG A 178 -8.14 -12.84 -7.11
N ALA A 179 -9.15 -13.40 -6.45
CA ALA A 179 -9.83 -14.62 -6.87
C ALA A 179 -10.83 -14.40 -8.02
N GLY A 180 -11.00 -13.16 -8.49
CA GLY A 180 -11.89 -12.82 -9.61
C GLY A 180 -13.34 -12.55 -9.21
N ALA A 181 -13.62 -12.27 -7.92
CA ALA A 181 -14.96 -11.91 -7.50
C ALA A 181 -15.46 -10.65 -8.27
N PRO A 182 -16.71 -10.63 -8.71
CA PRO A 182 -17.25 -9.48 -9.41
C PRO A 182 -17.41 -8.27 -8.48
N ARG A 183 -17.30 -7.05 -9.04
CA ARG A 183 -17.47 -5.78 -8.30
C ARG A 183 -18.69 -5.80 -7.36
N ALA A 184 -19.83 -6.26 -7.85
CA ALA A 184 -21.08 -6.27 -7.08
C ALA A 184 -20.97 -7.11 -5.79
N GLU A 185 -20.23 -8.22 -5.79
CA GLU A 185 -20.00 -9.03 -4.59
C GLU A 185 -19.13 -8.29 -3.58
N LEU A 186 -18.08 -7.60 -4.04
CA LEU A 186 -17.18 -6.83 -3.16
C LEU A 186 -17.93 -5.63 -2.55
N GLU A 187 -18.71 -4.93 -3.35
CA GLU A 187 -19.53 -3.80 -2.89
C GLU A 187 -20.63 -4.24 -1.90
N ALA A 188 -21.26 -5.40 -2.12
CA ALA A 188 -22.22 -5.95 -1.18
C ALA A 188 -21.58 -6.26 0.19
N LEU A 189 -20.43 -6.93 0.20
CA LEU A 189 -19.70 -7.22 1.45
C LEU A 189 -19.27 -5.94 2.18
N ALA A 190 -18.84 -4.93 1.42
CA ALA A 190 -18.51 -3.62 1.98
C ALA A 190 -19.75 -2.92 2.58
N ALA A 191 -20.90 -2.98 1.89
CA ALA A 191 -22.16 -2.41 2.36
C ALA A 191 -22.66 -3.09 3.65
N ASP A 192 -22.55 -4.42 3.74
CA ASP A 192 -22.88 -5.17 4.95
C ASP A 192 -22.03 -4.73 6.15
N CYS A 193 -20.71 -4.54 5.93
CA CYS A 193 -19.83 -4.02 6.96
C CYS A 193 -20.20 -2.60 7.40
N VAL A 194 -20.54 -1.72 6.44
CA VAL A 194 -21.01 -0.36 6.75
C VAL A 194 -22.32 -0.39 7.55
N ALA A 195 -23.25 -1.26 7.18
CA ALA A 195 -24.52 -1.42 7.90
C ALA A 195 -24.31 -1.93 9.33
N LEU A 196 -23.39 -2.85 9.52
CA LEU A 196 -23.04 -3.38 10.84
C LEU A 196 -22.45 -2.30 11.77
N ILE A 197 -21.59 -1.43 11.26
CA ILE A 197 -20.85 -0.43 12.06
C ILE A 197 -21.65 0.86 12.26
N ALA A 198 -22.36 1.32 11.21
CA ALA A 198 -23.05 2.61 11.21
C ALA A 198 -24.58 2.48 11.15
N GLY A 199 -25.10 1.33 11.53
CA GLY A 199 -26.42 0.76 11.59
C GLY A 199 -27.65 1.54 11.69
#